data_2053e37b2060d6c88a1fb60de9b86c50
#
_entry.id   2053e37b2060d6c88a1fb60de9b86c50
#
_cell.length_a   1.000
_cell.length_b   1.000
_cell.length_c   1.000
_cell.angle_alpha   90.00
_cell.angle_beta   90.00
_cell.angle_gamma   90.00
#
_symmetry.space_group_name_H-M   'P 1'
#
loop_
_entity.id
_entity.type
_entity.pdbx_description
1 polymer ?
#
loop_
_entity_poly.entity_id
_entity_poly.type
_entity_poly.pdbx_seq_one_letter_code
_entity_poly.pdbx_strand_id
1 'polypeptide(L)'
;MNSVVCSAKVHRLDALTDKVFRVTLQLEGTANFQPGQYMEVQVAENHWQAFSLACLSGSNQVELHIQHLPKRENSVELFKQLNSGKNLQVRLASGECVLKGKDRPLTLVAAGTGFAQIKALVESLIKQKWQSPVNFYWAAKSVDGLYDLATAQAWQKQLADFTLIAIVENAPEAWQGEIGRVTDVLANDYDEANSAATIEGFICGSPNMVYAVEDLLMAQGMPPRALLSDVHAYAPRSYE
;
A
#
# COMPACT_ATOMS: atom_id res chain seq x y z
N MET A 1 1.95 13.22 18.47
CA MET A 1 3.32 12.94 18.95
C MET A 1 4.29 13.55 17.93
N ASN A 2 5.30 14.32 18.38
CA ASN A 2 6.32 14.82 17.44
C ASN A 2 7.15 13.64 16.96
N SER A 3 7.02 13.29 15.68
CA SER A 3 7.85 12.26 15.05
C SER A 3 9.32 12.72 15.10
N VAL A 4 10.19 11.85 15.60
CA VAL A 4 11.62 12.15 15.69
C VAL A 4 12.23 12.14 14.29
N VAL A 5 12.89 13.23 13.93
CA VAL A 5 13.67 13.30 12.67
C VAL A 5 14.95 12.49 12.85
N CYS A 6 15.25 11.61 11.93
CA CYS A 6 16.49 10.85 11.91
C CYS A 6 17.12 10.84 10.50
N SER A 7 18.39 10.41 10.45
CA SER A 7 19.15 10.30 9.22
C SER A 7 18.99 8.92 8.60
N ALA A 8 18.83 8.86 7.28
CA ALA A 8 18.77 7.62 6.52
C ALA A 8 19.69 7.69 5.30
N LYS A 9 20.36 6.60 4.98
CA LYS A 9 21.20 6.47 3.79
C LYS A 9 20.52 5.54 2.78
N VAL A 10 20.55 5.91 1.51
CA VAL A 10 20.13 4.98 0.44
C VAL A 10 21.11 3.81 0.42
N HIS A 11 20.62 2.63 0.77
CA HIS A 11 21.38 1.39 0.71
C HIS A 11 21.28 0.76 -0.69
N ARG A 12 20.08 0.77 -1.27
CA ARG A 12 19.80 0.20 -2.58
C ARG A 12 18.65 0.92 -3.27
N LEU A 13 18.76 1.06 -4.60
CA LEU A 13 17.74 1.64 -5.47
C LEU A 13 17.58 0.73 -6.69
N ASP A 14 16.52 -0.06 -6.73
CA ASP A 14 16.22 -1.01 -7.79
C ASP A 14 15.03 -0.54 -8.61
N ALA A 15 15.14 -0.54 -9.93
CA ALA A 15 14.00 -0.33 -10.81
C ALA A 15 13.11 -1.59 -10.80
N LEU A 16 11.85 -1.43 -10.40
CA LEU A 16 10.82 -2.46 -10.54
C LEU A 16 10.13 -2.36 -11.92
N THR A 17 9.98 -1.11 -12.39
CA THR A 17 9.57 -0.78 -13.76
C THR A 17 10.36 0.46 -14.22
N ASP A 18 10.03 1.00 -15.41
CA ASP A 18 10.56 2.30 -15.88
C ASP A 18 10.18 3.46 -14.96
N LYS A 19 9.17 3.31 -14.11
CA LYS A 19 8.61 4.38 -13.25
C LYS A 19 8.56 4.06 -11.76
N VAL A 20 8.57 2.80 -11.36
CA VAL A 20 8.47 2.41 -9.94
C VAL A 20 9.79 1.83 -9.48
N PHE A 21 10.27 2.31 -8.34
CA PHE A 21 11.55 1.93 -7.76
C PHE A 21 11.35 1.38 -6.35
N ARG A 22 12.03 0.28 -6.05
CA ARG A 22 12.24 -0.21 -4.70
C ARG A 22 13.43 0.53 -4.10
N VAL A 23 13.19 1.26 -3.03
CA VAL A 23 14.20 2.03 -2.30
C VAL A 23 14.41 1.38 -0.95
N THR A 24 15.62 0.88 -0.70
CA THR A 24 16.02 0.40 0.62
C THR A 24 16.83 1.48 1.30
N LEU A 25 16.34 1.96 2.44
CA LEU A 25 17.02 2.93 3.28
C LEU A 25 17.65 2.24 4.50
N GLN A 26 18.91 2.62 4.80
CA GLN A 26 19.62 2.22 5.99
C GLN A 26 19.48 3.32 7.05
N LEU A 27 18.95 2.97 8.22
CA LEU A 27 18.81 3.82 9.39
C LEU A 27 19.95 3.57 10.39
N GLU A 28 20.23 4.54 11.28
CA GLU A 28 21.26 4.40 12.32
C GLU A 28 20.88 3.40 13.43
N GLY A 29 19.57 3.15 13.60
CA GLY A 29 19.04 2.23 14.61
C GLY A 29 17.93 1.36 14.06
N THR A 30 17.43 0.45 14.90
CA THR A 30 16.30 -0.43 14.54
C THR A 30 15.04 0.38 14.31
N ALA A 31 14.40 0.18 13.16
CA ALA A 31 13.11 0.75 12.83
C ALA A 31 11.98 0.01 13.56
N ASN A 32 11.29 0.71 14.44
CA ASN A 32 10.13 0.18 15.16
C ASN A 32 8.86 0.84 14.62
N PHE A 33 8.02 0.07 13.95
CA PHE A 33 6.75 0.51 13.40
C PHE A 33 5.78 -0.67 13.29
N GLN A 34 4.50 -0.38 13.05
CA GLN A 34 3.50 -1.40 12.76
C GLN A 34 3.34 -1.53 11.23
N PRO A 35 3.20 -2.76 10.70
CA PRO A 35 2.87 -2.97 9.29
C PRO A 35 1.62 -2.19 8.89
N GLY A 36 1.69 -1.49 7.77
CA GLY A 36 0.66 -0.56 7.30
C GLY A 36 0.95 0.92 7.58
N GLN A 37 1.92 1.24 8.43
CA GLN A 37 2.38 2.60 8.65
C GLN A 37 3.26 3.12 7.50
N TYR A 38 3.45 4.43 7.46
CA TYR A 38 4.32 5.13 6.52
C TYR A 38 5.45 5.88 7.23
N MET A 39 6.47 6.23 6.49
CA MET A 39 7.48 7.19 6.88
C MET A 39 7.39 8.44 5.99
N GLU A 40 7.92 9.56 6.48
CA GLU A 40 8.06 10.77 5.69
C GLU A 40 9.53 11.00 5.34
N VAL A 41 9.78 11.41 4.10
CA VAL A 41 11.10 11.83 3.60
C VAL A 41 11.05 13.33 3.32
N GLN A 42 12.04 14.08 3.79
CA GLN A 42 12.15 15.50 3.49
C GLN A 42 12.63 15.68 2.05
N VAL A 43 11.80 16.26 1.21
CA VAL A 43 12.09 16.50 -0.23
C VAL A 43 12.55 17.93 -0.51
N ALA A 44 12.19 18.86 0.39
CA ALA A 44 12.68 20.26 0.38
C ALA A 44 12.58 20.83 1.80
N GLU A 45 13.07 22.05 2.00
CA GLU A 45 12.95 22.74 3.28
C GLU A 45 11.47 22.83 3.69
N ASN A 46 11.14 22.31 4.88
CA ASN A 46 9.79 22.22 5.44
C ASN A 46 8.77 21.43 4.60
N HIS A 47 9.22 20.67 3.58
CA HIS A 47 8.35 19.83 2.77
C HIS A 47 8.68 18.35 2.94
N TRP A 48 7.71 17.60 3.46
CA TRP A 48 7.79 16.18 3.76
C TRP A 48 6.83 15.40 2.88
N GLN A 49 7.27 14.27 2.36
CA GLN A 49 6.44 13.39 1.54
C GLN A 49 6.34 12.01 2.20
N ALA A 50 5.10 11.53 2.36
CA ALA A 50 4.82 10.24 2.97
C ALA A 50 5.00 9.10 1.96
N PHE A 51 5.58 7.99 2.45
CA PHE A 51 5.74 6.74 1.72
C PHE A 51 5.46 5.56 2.65
N SER A 52 4.57 4.68 2.23
CA SER A 52 4.25 3.46 2.98
C SER A 52 5.50 2.58 3.14
N LEU A 53 5.68 2.07 4.36
CA LEU A 53 6.73 1.11 4.67
C LEU A 53 6.33 -0.25 4.09
N ALA A 54 7.11 -0.73 3.12
CA ALA A 54 6.83 -1.96 2.36
C ALA A 54 7.50 -3.21 2.94
N CYS A 55 7.81 -3.20 4.24
CA CYS A 55 8.53 -4.27 4.93
C CYS A 55 8.03 -4.44 6.37
N LEU A 56 8.50 -5.48 7.04
CA LEU A 56 8.28 -5.67 8.46
C LEU A 56 9.28 -4.85 9.29
N SER A 57 8.88 -4.47 10.51
CA SER A 57 9.75 -3.79 11.48
C SER A 57 10.78 -4.73 12.12
N GLY A 58 11.76 -4.16 12.84
CA GLY A 58 12.76 -4.91 13.59
C GLY A 58 14.13 -5.00 12.91
N SER A 59 14.30 -4.35 11.76
CA SER A 59 15.60 -4.17 11.09
C SER A 59 16.02 -2.70 11.14
N ASN A 60 17.30 -2.43 10.86
CA ASN A 60 17.78 -1.08 10.58
C ASN A 60 17.64 -0.70 9.09
N GLN A 61 17.05 -1.56 8.29
CA GLN A 61 16.69 -1.28 6.92
C GLN A 61 15.18 -1.22 6.75
N VAL A 62 14.72 -0.27 5.95
CA VAL A 62 13.32 -0.11 5.56
C VAL A 62 13.19 -0.06 4.05
N GLU A 63 12.08 -0.57 3.53
CA GLU A 63 11.77 -0.63 2.11
C GLU A 63 10.61 0.29 1.77
N LEU A 64 10.77 1.05 0.70
CA LEU A 64 9.72 1.91 0.11
C LEU A 64 9.57 1.57 -1.37
N HIS A 65 8.35 1.67 -1.90
CA HIS A 65 8.10 1.63 -3.34
C HIS A 65 7.71 3.03 -3.81
N ILE A 66 8.57 3.65 -4.61
CA ILE A 66 8.43 5.05 -5.01
C ILE A 66 8.21 5.16 -6.50
N GLN A 67 7.13 5.82 -6.91
CA GLN A 67 6.89 6.15 -8.31
C GLN A 67 7.62 7.43 -8.69
N HIS A 68 8.46 7.37 -9.72
CA HIS A 68 9.07 8.54 -10.35
C HIS A 68 8.07 9.24 -11.27
N LEU A 69 7.79 10.49 -10.98
CA LEU A 69 6.87 11.34 -11.74
C LEU A 69 7.64 12.55 -12.30
N PRO A 70 8.19 12.45 -13.52
CA PRO A 70 9.14 13.46 -14.05
C PRO A 70 8.53 14.85 -14.28
N LYS A 71 7.20 14.95 -14.29
CA LYS A 71 6.47 16.23 -14.39
C LYS A 71 6.15 16.88 -13.05
N ARG A 72 6.50 16.25 -11.91
CA ARG A 72 6.29 16.76 -10.55
C ARG A 72 7.62 17.11 -9.94
N GLU A 73 7.83 18.39 -9.61
CA GLU A 73 9.09 18.91 -9.05
C GLU A 73 9.56 18.15 -7.83
N ASN A 74 8.67 17.90 -6.87
CA ASN A 74 8.99 17.12 -5.66
C ASN A 74 9.47 15.71 -5.97
N SER A 75 8.91 15.04 -6.98
CA SER A 75 9.37 13.73 -7.40
C SER A 75 10.76 13.79 -8.04
N VAL A 76 11.01 14.79 -8.87
CA VAL A 76 12.33 15.01 -9.50
C VAL A 76 13.38 15.31 -8.42
N GLU A 77 13.06 16.18 -7.46
CA GLU A 77 13.98 16.52 -6.37
C GLU A 77 14.28 15.32 -5.47
N LEU A 78 13.26 14.55 -5.10
CA LEU A 78 13.45 13.31 -4.35
C LEU A 78 14.40 12.36 -5.07
N PHE A 79 14.21 12.13 -6.38
CA PHE A 79 15.09 11.24 -7.13
C PHE A 79 16.52 11.75 -7.29
N LYS A 80 16.74 13.08 -7.34
CA LYS A 80 18.09 13.66 -7.22
C LYS A 80 18.71 13.33 -5.87
N GLN A 81 17.96 13.49 -4.77
CA GLN A 81 18.44 13.16 -3.43
C GLN A 81 18.75 11.67 -3.27
N LEU A 82 17.87 10.77 -3.75
CA LEU A 82 18.07 9.33 -3.72
C LEU A 82 19.36 8.88 -4.43
N ASN A 83 19.74 9.59 -5.49
CA ASN A 83 20.94 9.31 -6.30
C ASN A 83 22.19 10.13 -5.86
N SER A 84 22.07 11.01 -4.89
CA SER A 84 23.15 11.94 -4.49
C SER A 84 24.24 11.28 -3.64
N GLY A 85 23.99 10.11 -3.06
CA GLY A 85 24.86 9.48 -2.06
C GLY A 85 24.86 10.17 -0.70
N LYS A 86 24.09 11.26 -0.52
CA LYS A 86 23.92 11.98 0.76
C LYS A 86 22.87 11.32 1.63
N ASN A 87 22.94 11.60 2.92
CA ASN A 87 21.88 11.19 3.85
C ASN A 87 20.59 11.98 3.59
N LEU A 88 19.48 11.28 3.75
CA LEU A 88 18.12 11.84 3.74
C LEU A 88 17.70 12.15 5.17
N GLN A 89 16.86 13.16 5.35
CA GLN A 89 16.14 13.37 6.60
C GLN A 89 14.80 12.66 6.51
N VAL A 90 14.49 11.86 7.52
CA VAL A 90 13.27 11.04 7.54
C VAL A 90 12.58 11.14 8.91
N ARG A 91 11.27 10.90 8.93
CA ARG A 91 10.46 10.73 10.14
C ARG A 91 9.82 9.35 10.10
N LEU A 92 10.01 8.58 11.15
CA LEU A 92 9.36 7.29 11.42
C LEU A 92 8.31 7.49 12.51
N ALA A 93 7.34 6.74 12.59
CA ALA A 93 6.44 6.11 11.65
C ALA A 93 5.09 6.70 11.99
N SER A 94 4.27 6.94 11.03
CA SER A 94 2.93 7.53 11.20
C SER A 94 1.89 6.69 10.49
N GLY A 95 0.61 7.00 10.72
CA GLY A 95 -0.51 6.29 10.09
C GLY A 95 -1.23 5.35 11.05
N GLU A 96 -2.56 5.29 10.86
CA GLU A 96 -3.47 4.46 11.64
C GLU A 96 -3.97 3.23 10.87
N CYS A 97 -3.49 3.04 9.64
CA CYS A 97 -3.86 1.96 8.73
C CYS A 97 -3.12 0.67 9.10
N VAL A 98 -3.33 0.19 10.34
CA VAL A 98 -2.64 -0.95 10.93
C VAL A 98 -3.62 -2.04 11.34
N LEU A 99 -3.17 -3.31 11.28
CA LEU A 99 -3.95 -4.46 11.77
C LEU A 99 -4.18 -4.33 13.28
N LYS A 100 -5.46 -4.29 13.68
CA LYS A 100 -5.87 -4.24 15.08
C LYS A 100 -6.67 -5.49 15.42
N GLY A 101 -6.30 -6.17 16.49
CA GLY A 101 -7.10 -7.25 17.06
C GLY A 101 -6.80 -8.64 16.50
N LYS A 102 -7.84 -9.51 16.53
CA LYS A 102 -7.73 -10.94 16.27
C LYS A 102 -7.93 -11.27 14.79
N ASP A 103 -7.59 -12.51 14.43
CA ASP A 103 -7.83 -13.14 13.15
C ASP A 103 -9.30 -12.99 12.69
N ARG A 104 -9.52 -12.44 11.51
CA ARG A 104 -10.82 -12.16 10.89
C ARG A 104 -10.70 -12.00 9.39
N PRO A 105 -11.80 -12.10 8.62
CA PRO A 105 -11.76 -11.86 7.18
C PRO A 105 -11.29 -10.44 6.83
N LEU A 106 -10.46 -10.32 5.80
CA LEU A 106 -9.88 -9.05 5.34
C LEU A 106 -10.14 -8.84 3.85
N THR A 107 -10.45 -7.60 3.51
CA THR A 107 -10.43 -7.10 2.13
C THR A 107 -9.30 -6.09 1.98
N LEU A 108 -8.32 -6.45 1.18
CA LEU A 108 -7.18 -5.60 0.88
C LEU A 108 -7.35 -5.04 -0.53
N VAL A 109 -7.25 -3.74 -0.71
CA VAL A 109 -7.37 -3.09 -2.03
C VAL A 109 -6.18 -2.20 -2.26
N ALA A 110 -5.48 -2.39 -3.38
CA ALA A 110 -4.38 -1.52 -3.79
C ALA A 110 -4.54 -1.04 -5.22
N ALA A 111 -4.08 0.20 -5.48
CA ALA A 111 -3.84 0.68 -6.83
C ALA A 111 -2.43 1.25 -6.94
N GLY A 112 -1.71 0.89 -8.00
CA GLY A 112 -0.34 1.31 -8.22
C GLY A 112 0.57 1.02 -7.03
N THR A 113 1.29 2.04 -6.54
CA THR A 113 2.21 1.92 -5.38
C THR A 113 1.51 1.74 -4.03
N GLY A 114 0.18 1.77 -3.96
CA GLY A 114 -0.57 1.32 -2.77
C GLY A 114 -0.25 -0.13 -2.38
N PHE A 115 0.26 -0.92 -3.33
CA PHE A 115 0.81 -2.24 -3.08
C PHE A 115 1.87 -2.27 -1.96
N ALA A 116 2.69 -1.24 -1.82
CA ALA A 116 3.74 -1.16 -0.80
C ALA A 116 3.19 -1.34 0.62
N GLN A 117 2.07 -0.69 0.93
CA GLN A 117 1.40 -0.82 2.23
C GLN A 117 0.81 -2.21 2.41
N ILE A 118 0.11 -2.72 1.38
CA ILE A 118 -0.48 -4.05 1.41
C ILE A 118 0.59 -5.14 1.56
N LYS A 119 1.76 -4.97 0.94
CA LYS A 119 2.89 -5.89 1.10
C LYS A 119 3.29 -6.06 2.57
N ALA A 120 3.48 -4.98 3.29
CA ALA A 120 3.83 -5.05 4.72
C ALA A 120 2.72 -5.72 5.56
N LEU A 121 1.44 -5.42 5.25
CA LEU A 121 0.30 -6.05 5.92
C LEU A 121 0.30 -7.57 5.67
N VAL A 122 0.37 -8.01 4.41
CA VAL A 122 0.35 -9.44 4.05
C VAL A 122 1.55 -10.19 4.62
N GLU A 123 2.75 -9.63 4.56
CA GLU A 123 3.93 -10.24 5.20
C GLU A 123 3.75 -10.39 6.72
N SER A 124 3.04 -9.45 7.37
CA SER A 124 2.67 -9.56 8.77
C SER A 124 1.64 -10.68 9.01
N LEU A 125 0.63 -10.82 8.14
CA LEU A 125 -0.34 -11.92 8.21
C LEU A 125 0.34 -13.29 8.08
N ILE A 126 1.27 -13.43 7.14
CA ILE A 126 2.08 -14.66 6.96
C ILE A 126 2.86 -14.98 8.24
N LYS A 127 3.54 -13.98 8.81
CA LYS A 127 4.29 -14.14 10.07
C LYS A 127 3.40 -14.55 11.24
N GLN A 128 2.17 -14.05 11.28
CA GLN A 128 1.17 -14.36 12.31
C GLN A 128 0.43 -15.68 12.04
N LYS A 129 0.65 -16.33 10.89
CA LYS A 129 -0.06 -17.54 10.45
C LYS A 129 -1.58 -17.33 10.42
N TRP A 130 -2.01 -16.24 9.79
CA TRP A 130 -3.41 -15.86 9.68
C TRP A 130 -4.24 -16.96 9.03
N GLN A 131 -5.42 -17.26 9.56
CA GLN A 131 -6.25 -18.39 9.13
C GLN A 131 -7.55 -17.93 8.45
N SER A 132 -8.02 -16.72 8.74
CA SER A 132 -9.23 -16.18 8.13
C SER A 132 -9.01 -15.79 6.67
N PRO A 133 -10.08 -15.75 5.84
CA PRO A 133 -10.01 -15.36 4.45
C PRO A 133 -9.38 -13.97 4.24
N VAL A 134 -8.52 -13.85 3.25
CA VAL A 134 -7.91 -12.59 2.83
C VAL A 134 -8.09 -12.44 1.32
N ASN A 135 -8.94 -11.51 0.89
CA ASN A 135 -9.10 -11.16 -0.50
C ASN A 135 -8.25 -9.92 -0.83
N PHE A 136 -7.34 -10.04 -1.77
CA PHE A 136 -6.49 -8.94 -2.21
C PHE A 136 -6.77 -8.53 -3.64
N TYR A 137 -7.36 -7.36 -3.82
CA TYR A 137 -7.65 -6.72 -5.10
C TYR A 137 -6.52 -5.74 -5.43
N TRP A 138 -5.74 -6.06 -6.45
CA TRP A 138 -4.67 -5.18 -6.91
C TRP A 138 -4.96 -4.66 -8.31
N ALA A 139 -5.25 -3.36 -8.42
CA ALA A 139 -5.64 -2.71 -9.65
C ALA A 139 -4.50 -1.89 -10.27
N ALA A 140 -4.40 -1.93 -11.59
CA ALA A 140 -3.50 -1.09 -12.37
C ALA A 140 -4.12 -0.75 -13.74
N LYS A 141 -3.55 0.26 -14.43
CA LYS A 141 -3.98 0.59 -15.77
C LYS A 141 -3.60 -0.47 -16.82
N SER A 142 -2.47 -1.14 -16.61
CA SER A 142 -1.92 -2.18 -17.47
C SER A 142 -1.16 -3.20 -16.65
N VAL A 143 -0.81 -4.34 -17.22
CA VAL A 143 -0.07 -5.43 -16.56
C VAL A 143 1.23 -4.95 -15.93
N ASP A 144 1.97 -4.06 -16.59
CA ASP A 144 3.22 -3.50 -16.07
C ASP A 144 3.03 -2.70 -14.78
N GLY A 145 1.81 -2.19 -14.53
CA GLY A 145 1.47 -1.50 -13.29
C GLY A 145 1.33 -2.43 -12.09
N LEU A 146 1.21 -3.74 -12.30
CA LEU A 146 1.26 -4.80 -11.28
C LEU A 146 2.73 -5.23 -11.09
N TYR A 147 3.57 -4.29 -10.75
CA TYR A 147 5.03 -4.32 -10.85
C TYR A 147 5.76 -5.38 -10.00
N ASP A 148 5.08 -6.01 -9.07
CA ASP A 148 5.61 -7.09 -8.22
C ASP A 148 4.58 -8.24 -8.11
N LEU A 149 3.90 -8.55 -9.23
CA LEU A 149 2.82 -9.54 -9.30
C LEU A 149 3.29 -10.92 -8.84
N ALA A 150 4.53 -11.30 -9.15
CA ALA A 150 5.09 -12.58 -8.73
C ALA A 150 5.15 -12.72 -7.19
N THR A 151 5.49 -11.65 -6.48
CA THR A 151 5.46 -11.63 -5.01
C THR A 151 4.02 -11.83 -4.49
N ALA A 152 3.05 -11.10 -5.06
CA ALA A 152 1.65 -11.25 -4.66
C ALA A 152 1.11 -12.66 -4.93
N GLN A 153 1.46 -13.26 -6.06
CA GLN A 153 1.09 -14.64 -6.39
C GLN A 153 1.71 -15.66 -5.43
N ALA A 154 2.96 -15.42 -4.98
CA ALA A 154 3.63 -16.33 -4.04
C ALA A 154 2.96 -16.38 -2.67
N TRP A 155 2.23 -15.34 -2.25
CA TRP A 155 1.49 -15.32 -0.98
C TRP A 155 0.36 -16.35 -0.92
N GLN A 156 -0.24 -16.73 -2.06
CA GLN A 156 -1.27 -17.77 -2.13
C GLN A 156 -0.77 -19.15 -1.63
N LYS A 157 0.55 -19.35 -1.59
CA LYS A 157 1.17 -20.57 -1.06
C LYS A 157 1.60 -20.45 0.40
N GLN A 158 1.51 -19.25 0.97
CA GLN A 158 2.02 -18.94 2.31
C GLN A 158 0.91 -18.63 3.32
N LEU A 159 -0.26 -18.24 2.85
CA LEU A 159 -1.46 -18.04 3.67
C LEU A 159 -2.47 -19.16 3.37
N ALA A 160 -3.19 -19.58 4.40
CA ALA A 160 -4.11 -20.71 4.31
C ALA A 160 -5.31 -20.40 3.40
N ASP A 161 -5.83 -19.18 3.46
CA ASP A 161 -6.98 -18.72 2.69
C ASP A 161 -6.69 -17.31 2.16
N PHE A 162 -5.99 -17.24 1.02
CA PHE A 162 -5.60 -16.01 0.36
C PHE A 162 -5.95 -16.05 -1.11
N THR A 163 -6.75 -15.10 -1.54
CA THR A 163 -7.14 -14.93 -2.94
C THR A 163 -6.55 -13.62 -3.48
N LEU A 164 -5.73 -13.70 -4.53
CA LEU A 164 -5.27 -12.55 -5.29
C LEU A 164 -6.20 -12.32 -6.48
N ILE A 165 -6.80 -11.13 -6.54
CA ILE A 165 -7.61 -10.64 -7.65
C ILE A 165 -6.81 -9.53 -8.34
N ALA A 166 -6.09 -9.90 -9.40
CA ALA A 166 -5.28 -8.97 -10.18
C ALA A 166 -6.14 -8.34 -11.29
N ILE A 167 -6.21 -7.00 -11.32
CA ILE A 167 -7.15 -6.23 -12.15
C ILE A 167 -6.38 -5.24 -13.02
N VAL A 168 -6.68 -5.21 -14.32
CA VAL A 168 -6.13 -4.19 -15.22
C VAL A 168 -7.23 -3.56 -16.07
N GLU A 169 -7.11 -2.24 -16.31
CA GLU A 169 -8.07 -1.56 -17.21
C GLU A 169 -7.79 -1.88 -18.67
N ASN A 170 -6.53 -2.04 -19.04
CA ASN A 170 -6.09 -2.35 -20.40
C ASN A 170 -5.28 -3.64 -20.39
N ALA A 171 -5.88 -4.72 -20.87
CA ALA A 171 -5.30 -6.05 -20.86
C ALA A 171 -4.85 -6.48 -22.26
N PRO A 172 -3.69 -7.15 -22.40
CA PRO A 172 -3.38 -7.90 -23.59
C PRO A 172 -4.23 -9.17 -23.67
N GLU A 173 -4.38 -9.76 -24.86
CA GLU A 173 -5.21 -10.96 -25.09
C GLU A 173 -4.81 -12.16 -24.17
N ALA A 174 -3.54 -12.26 -23.83
CA ALA A 174 -3.02 -13.33 -22.96
C ALA A 174 -3.25 -13.10 -21.45
N TRP A 175 -3.88 -12.00 -21.05
CA TRP A 175 -4.15 -11.71 -19.62
C TRP A 175 -5.14 -12.70 -19.02
N GLN A 176 -4.85 -13.20 -17.81
CA GLN A 176 -5.64 -14.23 -17.14
C GLN A 176 -6.34 -13.69 -15.85
N GLY A 177 -6.14 -12.40 -15.51
CA GLY A 177 -6.81 -11.76 -14.37
C GLY A 177 -8.05 -10.99 -14.82
N GLU A 178 -8.59 -10.20 -13.91
CA GLU A 178 -9.78 -9.37 -14.14
C GLU A 178 -9.47 -8.17 -15.04
N ILE A 179 -10.49 -7.74 -15.81
CA ILE A 179 -10.41 -6.56 -16.69
C ILE A 179 -11.48 -5.56 -16.25
N GLY A 180 -11.08 -4.32 -15.99
CA GLY A 180 -11.98 -3.24 -15.61
C GLY A 180 -11.45 -2.40 -14.46
N ARG A 181 -12.36 -1.72 -13.77
CA ARG A 181 -12.05 -0.95 -12.57
C ARG A 181 -12.19 -1.84 -11.34
N VAL A 182 -11.42 -1.53 -10.29
CA VAL A 182 -11.53 -2.26 -9.03
C VAL A 182 -12.93 -2.22 -8.43
N THR A 183 -13.66 -1.10 -8.60
CA THR A 183 -15.05 -0.96 -8.15
C THR A 183 -16.01 -1.91 -8.86
N ASP A 184 -15.80 -2.16 -10.15
CA ASP A 184 -16.67 -3.03 -10.94
C ASP A 184 -16.49 -4.50 -10.51
N VAL A 185 -15.24 -4.91 -10.25
CA VAL A 185 -14.91 -6.26 -9.76
C VAL A 185 -15.43 -6.45 -8.33
N LEU A 186 -15.17 -5.50 -7.44
CA LEU A 186 -15.67 -5.56 -6.06
C LEU A 186 -17.20 -5.62 -5.99
N ALA A 187 -17.92 -4.91 -6.87
CA ALA A 187 -19.37 -4.93 -6.90
C ALA A 187 -19.94 -6.30 -7.25
N ASN A 188 -19.19 -7.11 -8.02
CA ASN A 188 -19.60 -8.47 -8.38
C ASN A 188 -19.34 -9.47 -7.23
N ASP A 189 -18.27 -9.23 -6.44
CA ASP A 189 -17.84 -10.14 -5.36
C ASP A 189 -18.59 -9.87 -4.05
N TYR A 190 -19.03 -8.62 -3.84
CA TYR A 190 -19.81 -8.19 -2.67
C TYR A 190 -21.22 -7.81 -3.10
N ASP A 191 -22.15 -8.73 -2.92
CA ASP A 191 -23.59 -8.50 -3.12
C ASP A 191 -24.35 -8.57 -1.78
N GLU A 192 -25.68 -8.36 -1.80
CA GLU A 192 -26.54 -8.43 -0.60
C GLU A 192 -26.47 -9.78 0.14
N ALA A 193 -26.08 -10.85 -0.55
CA ALA A 193 -25.97 -12.20 0.02
C ALA A 193 -24.60 -12.40 0.70
N ASN A 194 -23.56 -11.69 0.26
CA ASN A 194 -22.19 -11.72 0.79
C ASN A 194 -21.92 -10.47 1.63
N SER A 195 -22.57 -10.35 2.79
CA SER A 195 -22.46 -9.18 3.66
C SER A 195 -21.01 -8.89 4.08
N ALA A 196 -20.52 -7.70 3.76
CA ALA A 196 -19.24 -7.16 4.18
C ALA A 196 -19.19 -6.78 5.68
N ALA A 197 -20.28 -6.96 6.44
CA ALA A 197 -20.44 -6.43 7.80
C ALA A 197 -19.42 -6.95 8.83
N THR A 198 -18.80 -8.11 8.60
CA THR A 198 -17.79 -8.73 9.49
C THR A 198 -16.36 -8.61 8.99
N ILE A 199 -16.15 -7.93 7.88
CA ILE A 199 -14.87 -7.80 7.18
C ILE A 199 -14.21 -6.47 7.56
N GLU A 200 -12.88 -6.42 7.64
CA GLU A 200 -12.12 -5.17 7.74
C GLU A 200 -11.44 -4.90 6.40
N GLY A 201 -11.53 -3.66 5.92
CA GLY A 201 -10.99 -3.23 4.64
C GLY A 201 -9.76 -2.33 4.79
N PHE A 202 -8.69 -2.63 4.04
CA PHE A 202 -7.52 -1.76 3.89
C PHE A 202 -7.44 -1.29 2.45
N ILE A 203 -7.55 0.02 2.23
CA ILE A 203 -7.68 0.59 0.88
C ILE A 203 -6.54 1.58 0.64
N CYS A 204 -5.67 1.27 -0.32
CA CYS A 204 -4.41 1.97 -0.56
C CYS A 204 -4.28 2.42 -2.03
N GLY A 205 -4.32 3.72 -2.27
CA GLY A 205 -4.23 4.27 -3.62
C GLY A 205 -4.52 5.76 -3.71
N SER A 206 -4.98 6.23 -4.86
CA SER A 206 -5.37 7.63 -5.02
C SER A 206 -6.67 7.95 -4.24
N PRO A 207 -6.84 9.20 -3.75
CA PRO A 207 -8.06 9.58 -3.03
C PRO A 207 -9.36 9.22 -3.77
N ASN A 208 -9.44 9.48 -5.07
CA ASN A 208 -10.64 9.17 -5.87
C ASN A 208 -10.95 7.67 -5.88
N MET A 209 -9.94 6.81 -5.99
CA MET A 209 -10.13 5.35 -5.96
C MET A 209 -10.53 4.88 -4.56
N VAL A 210 -9.84 5.37 -3.53
CA VAL A 210 -10.13 5.01 -2.14
C VAL A 210 -11.58 5.32 -1.80
N TYR A 211 -12.03 6.54 -2.05
CA TYR A 211 -13.40 6.95 -1.73
C TYR A 211 -14.46 6.22 -2.57
N ALA A 212 -14.18 5.91 -3.84
CA ALA A 212 -15.10 5.13 -4.65
C ALA A 212 -15.25 3.68 -4.14
N VAL A 213 -14.17 3.07 -3.67
CA VAL A 213 -14.19 1.73 -3.06
C VAL A 213 -14.89 1.76 -1.70
N GLU A 214 -14.64 2.78 -0.87
CA GLU A 214 -15.32 2.95 0.42
C GLU A 214 -16.82 3.09 0.25
N ASP A 215 -17.28 3.95 -0.67
CA ASP A 215 -18.71 4.16 -0.94
C ASP A 215 -19.38 2.85 -1.37
N LEU A 216 -18.71 2.08 -2.23
CA LEU A 216 -19.22 0.78 -2.66
C LEU A 216 -19.32 -0.19 -1.46
N LEU A 217 -18.25 -0.37 -0.70
CA LEU A 217 -18.23 -1.33 0.41
C LEU A 217 -19.18 -0.94 1.54
N MET A 218 -19.35 0.35 1.79
CA MET A 218 -20.37 0.86 2.72
C MET A 218 -21.78 0.57 2.23
N ALA A 219 -22.06 0.72 0.93
CA ALA A 219 -23.34 0.36 0.34
C ALA A 219 -23.64 -1.14 0.46
N GLN A 220 -22.59 -1.99 0.52
CA GLN A 220 -22.68 -3.44 0.76
C GLN A 220 -22.66 -3.81 2.25
N GLY A 221 -22.83 -2.84 3.14
CA GLY A 221 -23.00 -3.08 4.58
C GLY A 221 -21.72 -3.05 5.42
N MET A 222 -20.55 -2.75 4.83
CA MET A 222 -19.32 -2.59 5.62
C MET A 222 -19.39 -1.30 6.44
N PRO A 223 -19.20 -1.37 7.78
CA PRO A 223 -19.27 -0.17 8.59
C PRO A 223 -18.05 0.75 8.31
N PRO A 224 -18.23 2.09 8.27
CA PRO A 224 -17.14 3.04 7.96
C PRO A 224 -15.89 2.84 8.84
N ARG A 225 -16.08 2.48 10.12
CA ARG A 225 -14.96 2.22 11.05
C ARG A 225 -14.12 0.98 10.72
N ALA A 226 -14.61 0.11 9.84
CA ALA A 226 -13.90 -1.07 9.38
C ALA A 226 -13.10 -0.79 8.08
N LEU A 227 -13.21 0.41 7.52
CA LEU A 227 -12.49 0.85 6.33
C LEU A 227 -11.31 1.71 6.74
N LEU A 228 -10.11 1.27 6.42
CA LEU A 228 -8.86 1.89 6.82
C LEU A 228 -8.09 2.37 5.59
N SER A 229 -7.73 3.66 5.59
CA SER A 229 -6.90 4.26 4.55
C SER A 229 -6.14 5.46 5.10
N ASP A 230 -4.88 5.63 4.70
CA ASP A 230 -4.10 6.83 5.03
C ASP A 230 -4.60 8.08 4.29
N VAL A 231 -5.44 7.91 3.25
CA VAL A 231 -6.07 9.01 2.50
C VAL A 231 -6.87 9.92 3.44
N HIS A 232 -7.51 9.37 4.46
CA HIS A 232 -8.28 10.14 5.43
C HIS A 232 -7.46 11.23 6.15
N ALA A 233 -6.14 10.99 6.31
CA ALA A 233 -5.26 11.93 7.00
C ALA A 233 -4.78 13.09 6.12
N TYR A 234 -4.58 12.85 4.81
CA TYR A 234 -3.98 13.87 3.93
C TYR A 234 -4.91 14.45 2.86
N ALA A 235 -6.02 13.77 2.58
CA ALA A 235 -7.03 14.23 1.63
C ALA A 235 -8.45 13.90 2.14
N PRO A 236 -8.83 14.39 3.36
CA PRO A 236 -10.15 14.11 3.91
C PRO A 236 -11.24 14.66 2.99
N ARG A 237 -12.32 13.89 2.79
CA ARG A 237 -13.52 14.42 2.14
C ARG A 237 -14.46 15.02 3.16
N SER A 238 -15.06 16.16 2.82
CA SER A 238 -16.18 16.71 3.57
C SER A 238 -17.40 15.85 3.29
N TYR A 239 -18.03 15.32 4.32
CA TYR A 239 -19.40 14.81 4.22
C TYR A 239 -20.32 16.03 4.32
N GLU A 240 -20.87 16.49 3.22
CA GLU A 240 -21.97 17.48 3.21
C GLU A 240 -23.30 16.82 3.61
#